data_c0779d4903f519440c760278950cacc8
#
_entry.id   c0779d4903f519440c760278950cacc8
#
_cell.length_a   1.000
_cell.length_b   1.000
_cell.length_c   1.000
_cell.angle_alpha   90.00
_cell.angle_beta   90.00
_cell.angle_gamma   90.00
#
_symmetry.space_group_name_H-M   'P 1'
#
loop_
_entity.id
_entity.type
_entity.pdbx_description
1 polymer ?
#
loop_
_entity_poly.entity_id
_entity_poly.type
_entity_poly.pdbx_seq_one_letter_code
_entity_poly.pdbx_strand_id
1 'polypeptide(L)'
;MPEGNRVAGMNALNAVTPTTETVTVTSNQNVTAPTFFIGPVDNKALTLDPTITLDNTNLITNADNGTFGEIAQGSQPNSGPATNPYAAQNLTNDFTFVQENNTIGDGNFTIGNTLNPTGGANWWRLSDHTTAIETGMMEVGNGTTDNKNFFTNTVNVKPNTNYILTAWVSNLDKTTTETPNAGIIVNGADGSTLAQNLANPLSTSTDLPQWTQIGIPFNSGDNSSVTLNLVNVGNTNTDNAFAADDIELREATLPFTVTKSVNPTSAGLNDTVTYTVVLNNTSANTLSNATFVDKLPAGLEYVPNTLSINGQAKAGADPNTQFTIDDIPGNGNVTVTFDAKVVSLPDTPRTDNTAQFGFSYTPISGGQAQTLNLSSTEANPLYIGDAVIGSTNFTKTAGTQSAKVGDEIPYTIAISNGGNVNATNVTLTDALPPGTTLVADSLTVTNKQTGANVDYTWDLASELNLTNALQPGTANEVDVSYRALVNTAPVGNTLTNTANLSYQYQRNPNDPTTVTQTGT
;
A
#
# COMPACT_ATOMS: atom_id res chain seq x y z
N MET A 1 16.69 47.21 -27.46
CA MET A 1 16.99 45.79 -27.33
C MET A 1 18.38 45.62 -26.80
N PRO A 2 18.65 44.90 -25.73
CA PRO A 2 18.41 43.49 -25.57
C PRO A 2 17.66 43.11 -24.26
N GLU A 3 17.23 41.89 -24.28
CA GLU A 3 16.51 41.20 -23.23
C GLU A 3 17.36 40.96 -21.98
N GLY A 4 16.80 41.21 -20.81
CA GLY A 4 17.41 40.93 -19.52
C GLY A 4 16.88 39.63 -18.91
N ASN A 5 17.76 38.75 -18.58
CA ASN A 5 17.58 37.50 -17.85
C ASN A 5 16.83 37.67 -16.55
N ARG A 6 15.77 36.92 -16.42
CA ARG A 6 15.16 36.64 -15.12
C ARG A 6 15.92 35.50 -14.45
N VAL A 7 16.61 35.80 -13.39
CA VAL A 7 17.15 34.80 -12.48
C VAL A 7 16.17 34.67 -11.32
N ALA A 8 15.55 33.51 -11.20
CA ALA A 8 14.84 33.12 -10.00
C ALA A 8 15.86 32.88 -8.88
N GLY A 9 15.73 33.62 -7.80
CA GLY A 9 16.47 33.43 -6.58
C GLY A 9 15.59 33.78 -5.43
N MET A 10 14.90 32.79 -4.86
CA MET A 10 14.30 32.96 -3.54
C MET A 10 15.42 32.86 -2.52
N ASN A 11 15.84 33.98 -2.00
CA ASN A 11 16.65 34.04 -0.80
C ASN A 11 15.83 34.61 0.35
N ALA A 12 16.05 34.00 1.50
CA ALA A 12 15.55 34.32 2.80
C ALA A 12 15.14 35.78 2.99
N LEU A 13 13.89 35.97 3.40
CA LEU A 13 13.42 37.26 3.94
C LEU A 13 14.21 37.58 5.20
N ASN A 14 15.18 38.45 5.07
CA ASN A 14 15.75 39.14 6.20
C ASN A 14 14.67 40.05 6.83
N ALA A 15 14.57 39.98 8.13
CA ALA A 15 13.71 40.84 8.92
C ALA A 15 13.82 42.29 8.45
N VAL A 16 12.76 42.80 7.87
CA VAL A 16 12.65 44.22 7.56
C VAL A 16 12.26 44.93 8.88
N THR A 17 13.14 45.77 9.38
CA THR A 17 12.84 46.65 10.49
C THR A 17 11.70 47.57 10.06
N PRO A 18 10.59 47.68 10.82
CA PRO A 18 9.50 48.58 10.45
C PRO A 18 9.97 50.04 10.50
N THR A 19 9.93 50.68 9.35
CA THR A 19 10.07 52.14 9.29
C THR A 19 8.70 52.75 9.57
N THR A 20 8.57 53.45 10.71
CA THR A 20 7.37 54.18 11.04
C THR A 20 7.35 55.47 10.21
N GLU A 21 6.50 55.58 9.21
CA GLU A 21 6.15 56.86 8.61
C GLU A 21 4.97 57.47 9.33
N THR A 22 5.16 58.66 9.90
CA THR A 22 4.09 59.43 10.53
C THR A 22 3.51 60.36 9.47
N VAL A 23 2.33 60.08 8.97
CA VAL A 23 1.58 60.98 8.09
C VAL A 23 0.62 61.78 8.95
N THR A 24 0.87 63.09 9.07
CA THR A 24 -0.06 64.01 9.74
C THR A 24 -1.12 64.43 8.71
N VAL A 25 -2.33 63.90 8.85
CA VAL A 25 -3.48 64.31 8.04
C VAL A 25 -4.26 65.37 8.80
N THR A 26 -4.21 66.61 8.33
CA THR A 26 -5.13 67.65 8.75
C THR A 26 -6.31 67.71 7.81
N SER A 27 -7.50 67.22 8.21
CA SER A 27 -8.71 67.38 7.43
C SER A 27 -9.86 67.88 8.30
N ASN A 28 -10.53 68.88 7.77
CA ASN A 28 -11.79 69.47 8.31
C ASN A 28 -13.02 68.77 7.66
N GLN A 29 -12.99 67.48 7.52
CA GLN A 29 -14.17 66.75 7.07
C GLN A 29 -14.41 65.60 8.06
N ASN A 30 -15.67 65.35 8.40
CA ASN A 30 -16.09 64.16 9.13
C ASN A 30 -15.78 62.92 8.26
N VAL A 31 -14.57 62.42 8.38
CA VAL A 31 -14.21 61.14 7.84
C VAL A 31 -14.67 60.11 8.87
N THR A 32 -15.69 59.34 8.57
CA THR A 32 -15.90 58.07 9.24
C THR A 32 -14.55 57.35 9.28
N ALA A 33 -14.08 57.04 10.47
CA ALA A 33 -12.78 56.38 10.65
C ALA A 33 -12.66 55.23 9.64
N PRO A 34 -11.60 55.19 8.82
CA PRO A 34 -11.43 54.10 7.92
C PRO A 34 -11.45 52.81 8.73
N THR A 35 -12.26 51.87 8.30
CA THR A 35 -12.27 50.55 8.89
C THR A 35 -10.93 49.91 8.52
N PHE A 36 -9.98 49.99 9.45
CA PHE A 36 -8.67 49.36 9.21
C PHE A 36 -8.87 47.85 9.07
N PHE A 37 -8.51 47.37 7.95
CA PHE A 37 -8.37 45.97 7.69
C PHE A 37 -7.14 45.47 8.45
N ILE A 38 -7.33 44.67 9.46
CA ILE A 38 -6.21 44.02 10.13
C ILE A 38 -6.03 42.70 9.35
N GLY A 39 -5.16 42.73 8.35
CA GLY A 39 -4.65 41.51 7.77
C GLY A 39 -3.92 40.70 8.85
N PRO A 40 -3.74 39.41 8.66
CA PRO A 40 -3.01 38.57 9.61
C PRO A 40 -1.62 39.15 9.80
N VAL A 41 -1.31 39.51 11.05
CA VAL A 41 -0.03 40.15 11.40
C VAL A 41 1.11 39.15 11.34
N ASP A 42 0.78 37.86 11.47
CA ASP A 42 1.73 36.78 11.42
C ASP A 42 1.00 35.48 11.03
N ASN A 43 1.59 34.71 10.13
CA ASN A 43 1.06 33.42 9.69
C ASN A 43 1.95 32.32 10.26
N LYS A 44 1.36 31.40 11.03
CA LYS A 44 2.07 30.23 11.56
C LYS A 44 1.84 29.04 10.64
N ALA A 45 2.69 28.91 9.64
CA ALA A 45 2.67 27.77 8.74
C ALA A 45 3.21 26.49 9.41
N LEU A 46 2.71 25.34 8.99
CA LEU A 46 3.30 24.05 9.31
C LEU A 46 4.67 23.92 8.64
N THR A 47 5.60 23.29 9.33
CA THR A 47 6.88 22.88 8.75
C THR A 47 6.83 21.39 8.51
N LEU A 48 6.69 21.00 7.24
CA LEU A 48 6.81 19.61 6.82
C LEU A 48 8.27 19.17 6.80
N ASP A 49 8.50 17.88 6.96
CA ASP A 49 9.79 17.29 6.63
C ASP A 49 10.13 17.65 5.16
N PRO A 50 11.27 18.32 4.89
CA PRO A 50 11.58 18.85 3.55
C PRO A 50 11.79 17.75 2.50
N THR A 51 11.85 16.50 2.90
CA THR A 51 11.98 15.34 2.00
C THR A 51 10.62 14.77 1.56
N ILE A 52 9.51 15.23 2.15
CA ILE A 52 8.16 14.91 1.69
C ILE A 52 7.86 15.71 0.43
N THR A 53 7.34 15.05 -0.58
CA THR A 53 6.85 15.71 -1.80
C THR A 53 5.32 15.63 -1.84
N LEU A 54 4.66 16.78 -1.99
CA LEU A 54 3.22 16.85 -2.20
C LEU A 54 2.90 16.94 -3.70
N ASP A 55 1.87 16.23 -4.13
CA ASP A 55 1.26 16.45 -5.44
C ASP A 55 0.67 17.87 -5.52
N ASN A 56 0.67 18.46 -6.70
CA ASN A 56 0.14 19.82 -6.89
C ASN A 56 -1.39 19.89 -6.89
N THR A 57 -2.06 18.75 -6.96
CA THR A 57 -3.52 18.66 -7.05
C THR A 57 -4.13 18.66 -5.65
N ASN A 58 -4.96 19.67 -5.34
CA ASN A 58 -5.85 19.62 -4.19
C ASN A 58 -7.06 18.74 -4.53
N LEU A 59 -7.35 17.73 -3.72
CA LEU A 59 -8.49 16.83 -3.91
C LEU A 59 -9.80 17.36 -3.33
N ILE A 60 -9.77 18.46 -2.59
CA ILE A 60 -10.97 19.18 -2.15
C ILE A 60 -11.60 19.85 -3.37
N THR A 61 -12.86 19.53 -3.64
CA THR A 61 -13.60 20.07 -4.80
C THR A 61 -14.78 20.93 -4.40
N ASN A 62 -15.20 20.88 -3.15
CA ASN A 62 -16.21 21.80 -2.61
C ASN A 62 -15.57 23.08 -2.05
N ALA A 63 -16.37 24.03 -1.64
CA ALA A 63 -15.92 25.31 -1.10
C ALA A 63 -14.85 25.99 -1.98
N ASP A 64 -15.06 25.98 -3.30
CA ASP A 64 -14.11 26.50 -4.29
C ASP A 64 -12.70 25.94 -4.12
N ASN A 65 -12.60 24.60 -4.11
CA ASN A 65 -11.36 23.86 -3.83
C ASN A 65 -10.75 24.17 -2.45
N GLY A 66 -11.59 24.48 -1.46
CA GLY A 66 -11.18 24.74 -0.08
C GLY A 66 -10.80 26.20 0.23
N THR A 67 -10.85 27.09 -0.77
CA THR A 67 -10.48 28.52 -0.60
C THR A 67 -11.68 29.41 -0.34
N PHE A 68 -12.90 28.89 -0.39
CA PHE A 68 -14.17 29.62 -0.30
C PHE A 68 -14.35 30.73 -1.32
N GLY A 69 -13.37 30.99 -2.18
CA GLY A 69 -13.45 31.88 -3.34
C GLY A 69 -13.49 33.37 -3.01
N GLU A 70 -13.98 34.17 -3.98
CA GLU A 70 -14.10 35.60 -3.88
C GLU A 70 -15.48 36.06 -4.36
N ILE A 71 -15.96 37.19 -3.79
CA ILE A 71 -17.14 37.89 -4.32
C ILE A 71 -16.70 38.98 -5.31
N ALA A 72 -17.60 39.29 -6.25
CA ALA A 72 -17.34 40.38 -7.22
C ALA A 72 -17.10 41.71 -6.49
N GLN A 73 -16.08 42.45 -6.92
CA GLN A 73 -15.77 43.79 -6.36
C GLN A 73 -16.99 44.70 -6.42
N GLY A 74 -17.33 45.32 -5.28
CA GLY A 74 -18.50 46.17 -5.12
C GLY A 74 -19.80 45.43 -4.78
N SER A 75 -19.78 44.09 -4.74
CA SER A 75 -20.85 43.30 -4.16
C SER A 75 -20.73 43.29 -2.64
N GLN A 76 -21.87 43.43 -1.95
CA GLN A 76 -21.86 43.26 -0.49
C GLN A 76 -21.95 41.78 -0.18
N PRO A 77 -21.11 41.23 0.70
CA PRO A 77 -21.17 39.81 1.11
C PRO A 77 -22.57 39.41 1.61
N ASN A 78 -23.36 40.37 1.93
CA ASN A 78 -24.62 40.28 2.66
C ASN A 78 -25.87 40.28 1.78
N SER A 79 -25.76 40.15 0.45
CA SER A 79 -26.92 40.33 -0.45
C SER A 79 -27.86 39.13 -0.55
N GLY A 80 -27.74 38.15 0.35
CA GLY A 80 -28.69 37.05 0.52
C GLY A 80 -28.28 35.74 -0.18
N PRO A 81 -29.03 34.64 0.03
CA PRO A 81 -28.64 33.28 -0.43
C PRO A 81 -28.54 33.11 -1.94
N ALA A 82 -29.08 34.05 -2.71
CA ALA A 82 -28.97 34.01 -4.18
C ALA A 82 -27.56 34.37 -4.69
N THR A 83 -26.69 34.89 -3.84
CA THR A 83 -25.34 35.35 -4.22
C THR A 83 -24.22 34.61 -3.49
N ASN A 84 -24.54 33.77 -2.48
CA ASN A 84 -23.56 32.92 -1.84
C ASN A 84 -23.65 31.48 -2.45
N PRO A 85 -22.76 31.11 -3.38
CA PRO A 85 -22.80 29.81 -4.03
C PRO A 85 -22.57 28.64 -3.06
N TYR A 86 -22.06 28.92 -1.86
CA TYR A 86 -21.71 27.90 -0.86
C TYR A 86 -22.84 27.61 0.12
N ALA A 87 -23.87 28.47 0.21
CA ALA A 87 -25.03 28.25 1.07
C ALA A 87 -25.80 26.94 0.76
N ALA A 88 -25.64 26.41 -0.46
CA ALA A 88 -26.24 25.14 -0.90
C ALA A 88 -25.31 23.93 -0.72
N GLN A 89 -24.05 24.13 -0.34
CA GLN A 89 -23.10 23.07 -0.11
C GLN A 89 -23.16 22.71 1.37
N ASN A 90 -23.75 21.60 1.76
CA ASN A 90 -23.75 21.12 3.14
C ASN A 90 -22.31 20.84 3.57
N LEU A 91 -21.60 21.88 4.03
CA LEU A 91 -20.22 21.78 4.49
C LEU A 91 -20.11 21.05 5.83
N THR A 92 -21.21 21.04 6.59
CA THR A 92 -21.31 20.31 7.86
C THR A 92 -22.77 20.00 8.18
N ASN A 93 -22.99 18.98 8.99
CA ASN A 93 -24.30 18.67 9.59
C ASN A 93 -24.38 19.08 11.07
N ASP A 94 -23.27 19.48 11.68
CA ASP A 94 -23.17 19.77 13.11
C ASP A 94 -23.38 21.26 13.41
N PHE A 95 -23.15 22.12 12.44
CA PHE A 95 -23.37 23.56 12.52
C PHE A 95 -24.50 23.97 11.58
N THR A 96 -25.23 25.02 11.96
CA THR A 96 -26.30 25.58 11.15
C THR A 96 -25.79 26.76 10.32
N PHE A 97 -25.96 26.70 8.99
CA PHE A 97 -25.64 27.84 8.13
C PHE A 97 -26.59 29.00 8.41
N VAL A 98 -26.04 30.17 8.57
CA VAL A 98 -26.78 31.45 8.67
C VAL A 98 -26.24 32.44 7.66
N GLN A 99 -27.10 33.35 7.21
CA GLN A 99 -26.66 34.42 6.33
C GLN A 99 -25.78 35.40 7.09
N GLU A 100 -24.80 35.97 6.43
CA GLU A 100 -23.80 36.86 7.03
C GLU A 100 -24.40 38.08 7.77
N ASN A 101 -25.63 38.52 7.41
CA ASN A 101 -26.33 39.65 8.09
C ASN A 101 -26.96 39.27 9.43
N ASN A 102 -27.00 37.97 9.74
CA ASN A 102 -27.60 37.52 10.99
C ASN A 102 -26.51 37.33 12.05
N THR A 103 -26.90 37.44 13.31
CA THR A 103 -25.99 37.09 14.40
C THR A 103 -25.57 35.64 14.28
N ILE A 104 -24.27 35.40 14.25
CA ILE A 104 -23.70 34.03 14.24
C ILE A 104 -23.67 33.57 15.70
N GLY A 105 -24.74 32.93 16.16
CA GLY A 105 -24.84 32.34 17.51
C GLY A 105 -24.07 31.02 17.61
N ASP A 106 -23.96 30.50 18.83
CA ASP A 106 -23.26 29.23 19.09
C ASP A 106 -23.79 28.10 18.21
N GLY A 107 -22.89 27.35 17.59
CA GLY A 107 -23.23 26.27 16.66
C GLY A 107 -23.70 26.73 15.28
N ASN A 108 -23.54 27.99 14.95
CA ASN A 108 -23.83 28.53 13.63
C ASN A 108 -22.53 28.89 12.87
N PHE A 109 -22.60 28.87 11.54
CA PHE A 109 -21.52 29.33 10.67
C PHE A 109 -22.06 30.09 9.47
N THR A 110 -21.19 30.83 8.82
CA THR A 110 -21.42 31.48 7.53
C THR A 110 -20.19 31.39 6.64
N ILE A 111 -20.36 31.61 5.35
CA ILE A 111 -19.25 31.87 4.43
C ILE A 111 -19.29 33.36 4.09
N GLY A 112 -18.22 34.06 4.45
CA GLY A 112 -18.16 35.49 4.29
C GLY A 112 -16.77 36.05 4.62
N ASN A 113 -16.68 37.36 4.65
CA ASN A 113 -15.51 38.02 5.17
C ASN A 113 -15.87 38.70 6.53
N THR A 114 -14.87 38.91 7.35
CA THR A 114 -15.10 39.51 8.66
C THR A 114 -15.13 41.04 8.66
N LEU A 115 -15.17 41.70 7.50
CA LEU A 115 -15.32 43.15 7.42
C LEU A 115 -16.61 43.63 8.04
N ASN A 116 -17.62 42.76 8.04
CA ASN A 116 -18.92 43.06 8.63
C ASN A 116 -19.37 41.92 9.57
N PRO A 117 -18.58 41.65 10.65
CA PRO A 117 -18.92 40.55 11.54
C PRO A 117 -20.21 40.84 12.27
N THR A 118 -21.18 39.98 12.17
CA THR A 118 -22.40 40.04 12.97
C THR A 118 -22.23 39.38 14.34
N GLY A 119 -21.01 38.92 14.66
CA GLY A 119 -20.63 38.42 15.98
C GLY A 119 -20.45 39.46 17.06
N GLY A 120 -20.65 40.76 16.74
CA GLY A 120 -20.56 41.82 17.70
C GLY A 120 -19.15 42.43 17.84
N ALA A 121 -19.01 43.36 18.82
CA ALA A 121 -17.77 44.09 19.07
C ALA A 121 -16.58 43.23 19.58
N ASN A 122 -16.87 42.00 19.95
CA ASN A 122 -15.91 41.10 20.60
C ASN A 122 -15.11 40.21 19.65
N TRP A 123 -15.39 40.26 18.35
CA TRP A 123 -14.61 39.50 17.40
C TRP A 123 -13.55 40.33 16.69
N TRP A 124 -12.43 39.67 16.35
CA TRP A 124 -11.42 40.23 15.49
C TRP A 124 -11.94 40.34 14.06
N ARG A 125 -11.48 41.37 13.34
CA ARG A 125 -11.68 41.49 11.91
C ARG A 125 -10.45 40.93 11.22
N LEU A 126 -10.65 39.91 10.45
CA LEU A 126 -9.60 39.16 9.77
C LEU A 126 -9.95 39.10 8.27
N SER A 127 -8.98 39.22 7.39
CA SER A 127 -9.15 38.89 5.98
C SER A 127 -9.08 37.36 5.78
N ASP A 128 -9.61 36.87 4.65
CA ASP A 128 -9.35 35.53 4.21
C ASP A 128 -7.84 35.24 4.14
N HIS A 129 -7.46 33.98 4.21
CA HIS A 129 -6.06 33.60 4.12
C HIS A 129 -5.56 33.57 2.66
N THR A 130 -6.42 33.13 1.72
CA THR A 130 -6.08 32.93 0.30
C THR A 130 -5.60 34.19 -0.38
N THR A 131 -6.36 35.28 -0.26
CA THR A 131 -6.11 36.54 -1.01
C THR A 131 -5.71 37.69 -0.14
N ALA A 132 -6.10 37.69 1.13
CA ALA A 132 -5.93 38.76 2.09
C ALA A 132 -6.55 40.11 1.62
N ILE A 133 -7.64 40.06 0.84
CA ILE A 133 -8.35 41.22 0.32
C ILE A 133 -9.80 41.27 0.81
N GLU A 134 -10.47 42.42 0.61
CA GLU A 134 -11.84 42.63 1.07
C GLU A 134 -12.90 41.77 0.40
N THR A 135 -12.58 41.19 -0.75
CA THR A 135 -13.48 40.31 -1.53
C THR A 135 -13.28 38.85 -1.27
N GLY A 136 -12.21 38.45 -0.59
CA GLY A 136 -11.94 37.06 -0.26
C GLY A 136 -12.91 36.54 0.81
N MET A 137 -13.26 35.27 0.68
CA MET A 137 -14.25 34.60 1.52
C MET A 137 -13.59 33.48 2.31
N MET A 138 -14.09 33.23 3.52
CA MET A 138 -13.67 32.16 4.41
C MET A 138 -14.86 31.63 5.17
N GLU A 139 -14.74 30.46 5.77
CA GLU A 139 -15.72 29.98 6.74
C GLU A 139 -15.54 30.73 8.06
N VAL A 140 -16.63 31.26 8.62
CA VAL A 140 -16.68 31.95 9.90
C VAL A 140 -17.72 31.26 10.77
N GLY A 141 -17.31 30.75 11.93
CA GLY A 141 -18.17 30.01 12.82
C GLY A 141 -18.09 30.46 14.28
N ASN A 142 -19.16 30.19 15.01
CA ASN A 142 -19.19 30.33 16.45
C ASN A 142 -19.29 28.95 17.08
N GLY A 143 -18.25 28.57 17.82
CA GLY A 143 -18.10 27.22 18.34
C GLY A 143 -19.13 26.84 19.41
N THR A 144 -18.99 25.67 19.93
CA THR A 144 -19.85 25.08 20.98
C THR A 144 -19.00 24.51 22.10
N THR A 145 -19.62 24.16 23.22
CA THR A 145 -18.94 23.47 24.32
C THR A 145 -18.61 22.01 23.99
N ASP A 146 -19.22 21.44 22.96
CA ASP A 146 -18.99 20.06 22.51
C ASP A 146 -18.10 20.04 21.27
N ASN A 147 -17.38 18.94 21.05
CA ASN A 147 -16.68 18.71 19.79
C ASN A 147 -17.68 18.57 18.65
N LYS A 148 -17.57 19.43 17.65
CA LYS A 148 -18.44 19.44 16.46
C LYS A 148 -17.65 19.71 15.19
N ASN A 149 -18.03 19.06 14.12
CA ASN A 149 -17.44 19.29 12.81
C ASN A 149 -18.02 20.57 12.21
N PHE A 150 -17.16 21.54 11.93
CA PHE A 150 -17.56 22.74 11.19
C PHE A 150 -17.37 22.58 9.68
N PHE A 151 -16.46 21.71 9.26
CA PHE A 151 -16.30 21.33 7.86
C PHE A 151 -16.26 19.81 7.74
N THR A 152 -16.98 19.28 6.76
CA THR A 152 -16.99 17.85 6.41
C THR A 152 -16.99 17.71 4.90
N ASN A 153 -16.07 16.93 4.36
CA ASN A 153 -16.00 16.61 2.95
C ASN A 153 -15.63 15.14 2.73
N THR A 154 -16.36 14.47 1.86
CA THR A 154 -15.99 13.11 1.42
C THR A 154 -15.32 13.20 0.05
N VAL A 155 -14.09 12.72 -0.03
CA VAL A 155 -13.26 12.76 -1.23
C VAL A 155 -12.86 11.38 -1.68
N ASN A 156 -12.70 11.19 -3.00
CA ASN A 156 -12.13 9.97 -3.55
C ASN A 156 -10.62 9.99 -3.40
N VAL A 157 -10.07 8.86 -2.98
CA VAL A 157 -8.62 8.65 -2.80
C VAL A 157 -8.19 7.37 -3.49
N LYS A 158 -6.90 7.23 -3.76
CA LYS A 158 -6.31 5.97 -4.21
C LYS A 158 -6.09 5.08 -2.98
N PRO A 159 -6.40 3.78 -3.03
CA PRO A 159 -6.06 2.86 -1.94
C PRO A 159 -4.55 2.80 -1.66
N ASN A 160 -4.21 2.52 -0.42
CA ASN A 160 -2.82 2.35 0.07
C ASN A 160 -1.88 3.53 -0.26
N THR A 161 -2.45 4.75 -0.30
CA THR A 161 -1.75 5.96 -0.69
C THR A 161 -1.66 6.93 0.49
N ASN A 162 -0.53 7.61 0.62
CA ASN A 162 -0.32 8.58 1.68
C ASN A 162 -0.83 9.96 1.26
N TYR A 163 -1.44 10.65 2.18
CA TYR A 163 -2.02 11.99 2.01
C TYR A 163 -1.65 12.89 3.18
N ILE A 164 -1.66 14.20 2.94
CA ILE A 164 -1.62 15.22 3.98
C ILE A 164 -2.83 16.12 3.80
N LEU A 165 -3.65 16.22 4.85
CA LEU A 165 -4.72 17.19 4.97
C LEU A 165 -4.20 18.40 5.75
N THR A 166 -4.39 19.60 5.20
CA THR A 166 -4.08 20.86 5.87
C THR A 166 -5.26 21.81 5.81
N ALA A 167 -5.32 22.74 6.75
CA ALA A 167 -6.25 23.85 6.76
C ALA A 167 -5.63 25.02 7.50
N TRP A 168 -6.00 26.25 7.13
CA TRP A 168 -5.68 27.44 7.91
C TRP A 168 -6.86 27.77 8.79
N VAL A 169 -6.59 28.00 10.07
CA VAL A 169 -7.61 28.34 11.09
C VAL A 169 -7.13 29.49 11.94
N SER A 170 -8.06 30.35 12.38
CA SER A 170 -7.77 31.45 13.28
C SER A 170 -8.84 31.58 14.36
N ASN A 171 -8.45 31.99 15.55
CA ASN A 171 -9.37 32.44 16.58
C ASN A 171 -9.89 33.83 16.22
N LEU A 172 -11.19 34.05 16.32
CA LEU A 172 -11.83 35.34 16.10
C LEU A 172 -12.22 36.06 17.41
N ASP A 173 -12.29 35.34 18.53
CA ASP A 173 -12.77 35.89 19.79
C ASP A 173 -11.69 36.74 20.49
N LYS A 174 -12.07 37.98 20.92
CA LYS A 174 -11.22 38.91 21.66
C LYS A 174 -11.32 38.76 23.18
N THR A 175 -12.29 38.02 23.66
CA THR A 175 -12.68 37.98 25.07
C THR A 175 -12.47 36.60 25.71
N THR A 176 -12.13 35.58 24.91
CA THR A 176 -11.94 34.25 25.46
C THR A 176 -10.81 34.18 26.47
N THR A 177 -11.04 33.54 27.58
CA THR A 177 -10.03 33.29 28.63
C THR A 177 -9.36 31.90 28.44
N GLU A 178 -9.87 31.11 27.54
CA GLU A 178 -9.37 29.80 27.22
C GLU A 178 -8.64 29.81 25.85
N THR A 179 -7.75 28.85 25.63
CA THR A 179 -7.09 28.70 24.33
C THR A 179 -7.98 27.89 23.42
N PRO A 180 -8.56 28.48 22.36
CA PRO A 180 -9.36 27.73 21.40
C PRO A 180 -8.51 26.64 20.70
N ASN A 181 -9.13 25.53 20.36
CA ASN A 181 -8.50 24.45 19.63
C ASN A 181 -9.29 24.10 18.37
N ALA A 182 -8.61 23.91 17.28
CA ALA A 182 -9.16 23.28 16.09
C ALA A 182 -8.64 21.84 15.99
N GLY A 183 -9.50 20.93 15.55
CA GLY A 183 -9.15 19.53 15.35
C GLY A 183 -9.26 19.11 13.90
N ILE A 184 -8.59 18.03 13.58
CA ILE A 184 -8.74 17.31 12.31
C ILE A 184 -9.03 15.85 12.61
N ILE A 185 -10.02 15.27 11.92
CA ILE A 185 -10.31 13.83 11.93
C ILE A 185 -10.48 13.36 10.49
N VAL A 186 -9.82 12.26 10.15
CA VAL A 186 -9.98 11.59 8.86
C VAL A 186 -10.59 10.21 9.12
N ASN A 187 -11.74 9.94 8.50
CA ASN A 187 -12.43 8.66 8.61
C ASN A 187 -12.37 7.89 7.29
N GLY A 188 -12.22 6.58 7.39
CA GLY A 188 -12.40 5.66 6.27
C GLY A 188 -13.86 5.56 5.81
N ALA A 189 -14.09 4.88 4.69
CA ALA A 189 -15.43 4.69 4.13
C ALA A 189 -16.38 3.91 5.07
N ASP A 190 -15.85 3.10 5.98
CA ASP A 190 -16.58 2.37 7.01
C ASP A 190 -16.84 3.19 8.29
N GLY A 191 -16.38 4.45 8.33
CA GLY A 191 -16.48 5.34 9.47
C GLY A 191 -15.36 5.16 10.52
N SER A 192 -14.44 4.21 10.33
CA SER A 192 -13.27 4.06 11.21
C SER A 192 -12.35 5.28 11.13
N THR A 193 -11.74 5.67 12.25
CA THR A 193 -10.79 6.78 12.27
C THR A 193 -9.44 6.32 11.73
N LEU A 194 -8.99 6.88 10.61
CA LEU A 194 -7.68 6.65 10.02
C LEU A 194 -6.60 7.51 10.69
N ALA A 195 -6.93 8.77 10.99
CA ALA A 195 -6.05 9.69 11.69
C ALA A 195 -6.85 10.79 12.39
N GLN A 196 -6.33 11.29 13.52
CA GLN A 196 -6.91 12.43 14.23
C GLN A 196 -5.85 13.26 14.95
N ASN A 197 -6.06 14.58 15.01
CA ASN A 197 -5.34 15.49 15.87
C ASN A 197 -6.32 16.55 16.40
N LEU A 198 -6.63 16.51 17.68
CA LEU A 198 -7.57 17.42 18.36
C LEU A 198 -6.86 18.48 19.21
N ALA A 199 -5.53 18.56 19.14
CA ALA A 199 -4.72 19.43 19.99
C ALA A 199 -3.92 20.43 19.13
N ASN A 200 -4.62 21.33 18.43
CA ASN A 200 -4.01 22.44 17.69
C ASN A 200 -4.44 23.76 18.33
N PRO A 201 -3.75 24.24 19.36
CA PRO A 201 -4.10 25.48 20.04
C PRO A 201 -3.91 26.68 19.09
N LEU A 202 -4.93 27.54 19.05
CA LEU A 202 -4.94 28.78 18.28
C LEU A 202 -4.44 29.95 19.15
N SER A 203 -4.31 31.14 18.55
CA SER A 203 -3.97 32.35 19.30
C SER A 203 -5.02 32.66 20.38
N THR A 204 -4.58 33.20 21.51
CA THR A 204 -5.49 33.62 22.60
C THR A 204 -6.11 35.00 22.35
N SER A 205 -7.09 35.37 23.14
CA SER A 205 -7.75 36.68 23.04
C SER A 205 -6.84 37.91 23.31
N THR A 206 -5.71 37.70 23.98
CA THR A 206 -4.72 38.74 24.27
C THR A 206 -3.78 39.02 23.12
N ASP A 207 -3.71 38.09 22.17
CA ASP A 207 -2.87 38.21 20.99
C ASP A 207 -3.69 38.71 19.79
N LEU A 208 -3.01 39.31 18.82
CA LEU A 208 -3.64 39.63 17.54
C LEU A 208 -4.06 38.32 16.85
N PRO A 209 -5.12 38.34 16.03
CA PRO A 209 -5.54 37.15 15.31
C PRO A 209 -4.40 36.66 14.41
N GLN A 210 -4.15 35.37 14.45
CA GLN A 210 -3.09 34.73 13.69
C GLN A 210 -3.66 33.55 12.93
N TRP A 211 -3.43 33.52 11.64
CA TRP A 211 -3.68 32.32 10.86
C TRP A 211 -2.68 31.23 11.25
N THR A 212 -3.18 30.10 11.70
CA THR A 212 -2.39 28.93 12.07
C THR A 212 -2.74 27.81 11.12
N GLN A 213 -1.74 27.30 10.41
CA GLN A 213 -1.93 26.11 9.59
C GLN A 213 -1.91 24.88 10.49
N ILE A 214 -2.96 24.09 10.43
CA ILE A 214 -3.06 22.79 11.06
C ILE A 214 -3.00 21.70 10.00
N GLY A 215 -2.58 20.50 10.36
CA GLY A 215 -2.52 19.41 9.37
C GLY A 215 -2.30 18.06 10.00
N ILE A 216 -2.61 17.03 9.21
CA ILE A 216 -2.43 15.64 9.59
C ILE A 216 -2.07 14.78 8.38
N PRO A 217 -1.02 13.95 8.47
CA PRO A 217 -0.75 12.91 7.49
C PRO A 217 -1.58 11.66 7.79
N PHE A 218 -1.94 10.92 6.75
CA PHE A 218 -2.57 9.61 6.89
C PHE A 218 -2.31 8.74 5.67
N ASN A 219 -2.48 7.44 5.83
CA ASN A 219 -2.55 6.49 4.73
C ASN A 219 -4.01 6.09 4.52
N SER A 220 -4.47 6.04 3.28
CA SER A 220 -5.86 5.68 2.94
C SER A 220 -6.21 4.22 3.24
N GLY A 221 -5.22 3.34 3.47
CA GLY A 221 -5.46 1.90 3.58
C GLY A 221 -6.18 1.38 2.34
N ASP A 222 -7.09 0.45 2.51
CA ASP A 222 -7.86 -0.11 1.39
C ASP A 222 -9.05 0.79 0.95
N ASN A 223 -9.16 2.00 1.51
CA ASN A 223 -10.26 2.90 1.20
C ASN A 223 -10.08 3.55 -0.18
N SER A 224 -11.15 3.60 -0.96
CA SER A 224 -11.27 4.38 -2.21
C SER A 224 -11.89 5.76 -1.99
N SER A 225 -12.40 6.04 -0.80
CA SER A 225 -12.89 7.35 -0.37
C SER A 225 -12.63 7.54 1.12
N VAL A 226 -12.47 8.79 1.54
CA VAL A 226 -12.31 9.17 2.96
C VAL A 226 -13.19 10.37 3.27
N THR A 227 -13.61 10.50 4.53
CA THR A 227 -14.32 11.67 5.03
C THR A 227 -13.39 12.49 5.89
N LEU A 228 -13.21 13.75 5.50
CA LEU A 228 -12.37 14.74 6.15
C LEU A 228 -13.24 15.60 7.04
N ASN A 229 -12.82 15.81 8.29
CA ASN A 229 -13.54 16.66 9.23
C ASN A 229 -12.59 17.66 9.87
N LEU A 230 -12.96 18.95 9.84
CA LEU A 230 -12.38 19.96 10.71
C LEU A 230 -13.32 20.14 11.91
N VAL A 231 -12.73 20.13 13.10
CA VAL A 231 -13.47 20.02 14.37
C VAL A 231 -13.24 21.26 15.20
N ASN A 232 -14.33 21.93 15.59
CA ASN A 232 -14.28 22.82 16.74
C ASN A 232 -14.15 21.93 17.99
N VAL A 233 -13.00 21.97 18.64
CA VAL A 233 -12.76 21.23 19.87
C VAL A 233 -13.41 21.99 21.02
N GLY A 234 -14.41 21.36 21.65
CA GLY A 234 -15.23 21.98 22.68
C GLY A 234 -14.42 22.51 23.86
N ASN A 235 -14.87 23.63 24.39
CA ASN A 235 -14.31 24.34 25.53
C ASN A 235 -15.32 24.40 26.69
N THR A 236 -14.89 24.86 27.86
CA THR A 236 -15.79 25.02 29.03
C THR A 236 -16.77 26.18 28.84
N ASN A 237 -16.50 27.08 27.87
CA ASN A 237 -17.39 28.17 27.47
C ASN A 237 -17.60 28.17 25.95
N THR A 238 -18.51 29.02 25.47
CA THR A 238 -18.86 29.16 24.05
C THR A 238 -18.07 30.23 23.34
N ASP A 239 -17.10 30.88 24.02
CA ASP A 239 -16.25 31.95 23.46
C ASP A 239 -15.11 31.32 22.62
N ASN A 240 -15.46 30.70 21.50
CA ASN A 240 -14.53 29.98 20.63
C ASN A 240 -14.87 30.19 19.14
N ALA A 241 -15.18 31.46 18.79
CA ALA A 241 -15.39 31.87 17.41
C ALA A 241 -14.12 31.66 16.58
N PHE A 242 -14.28 31.12 15.39
CA PHE A 242 -13.17 30.75 14.51
C PHE A 242 -13.39 31.19 13.06
N ALA A 243 -12.29 31.28 12.32
CA ALA A 243 -12.28 31.32 10.86
C ALA A 243 -11.49 30.12 10.32
N ALA A 244 -11.88 29.63 9.15
CA ALA A 244 -11.15 28.58 8.43
C ALA A 244 -11.07 28.90 6.94
N ASP A 245 -9.92 28.58 6.33
CA ASP A 245 -9.63 28.81 4.92
C ASP A 245 -8.56 27.86 4.40
N ASP A 246 -8.35 27.84 3.07
CA ASP A 246 -7.33 27.05 2.38
C ASP A 246 -7.25 25.61 2.87
N ILE A 247 -8.37 24.90 2.75
CA ILE A 247 -8.43 23.47 3.10
C ILE A 247 -7.90 22.65 1.92
N GLU A 248 -6.82 21.91 2.16
CA GLU A 248 -6.15 21.13 1.11
C GLU A 248 -5.96 19.68 1.52
N LEU A 249 -6.31 18.77 0.62
CA LEU A 249 -5.90 17.37 0.67
C LEU A 249 -4.99 17.07 -0.51
N ARG A 250 -3.75 16.72 -0.24
CA ARG A 250 -2.76 16.42 -1.27
C ARG A 250 -2.16 15.02 -1.08
N GLU A 251 -1.95 14.32 -2.19
CA GLU A 251 -1.17 13.07 -2.17
C GLU A 251 0.27 13.39 -1.78
N ALA A 252 0.83 12.56 -0.90
CA ALA A 252 2.16 12.76 -0.33
C ALA A 252 3.07 11.57 -0.67
N THR A 253 4.22 11.85 -1.26
CA THR A 253 5.30 10.88 -1.36
C THR A 253 6.17 10.99 -0.12
N LEU A 254 6.18 9.93 0.68
CA LEU A 254 7.00 9.86 1.88
C LEU A 254 8.44 9.47 1.55
N PRO A 255 9.42 9.91 2.35
CA PRO A 255 10.84 9.67 2.10
C PRO A 255 11.28 8.25 2.54
N PHE A 256 10.46 7.26 2.28
CA PHE A 256 10.71 5.87 2.65
C PHE A 256 10.44 4.96 1.48
N THR A 257 11.30 3.95 1.31
CA THR A 257 11.07 2.88 0.35
C THR A 257 11.32 1.54 0.99
N VAL A 258 10.44 0.57 0.73
CA VAL A 258 10.65 -0.82 1.11
C VAL A 258 10.83 -1.64 -0.15
N THR A 259 11.88 -2.44 -0.19
CA THR A 259 12.12 -3.40 -1.27
C THR A 259 12.25 -4.80 -0.69
N LYS A 260 11.75 -5.78 -1.43
CA LYS A 260 11.87 -7.20 -1.07
C LYS A 260 12.38 -7.99 -2.26
N SER A 261 13.22 -8.96 -1.98
CA SER A 261 13.75 -9.89 -2.97
C SER A 261 13.88 -11.29 -2.37
N VAL A 262 13.91 -12.28 -3.23
CA VAL A 262 14.16 -13.68 -2.89
C VAL A 262 15.25 -14.25 -3.79
N ASN A 263 16.11 -15.08 -3.25
CA ASN A 263 17.16 -15.76 -4.00
C ASN A 263 17.37 -17.20 -3.48
N PRO A 264 17.36 -18.19 -4.39
CA PRO A 264 17.02 -18.12 -5.80
C PRO A 264 15.53 -17.79 -6.03
N THR A 265 15.15 -17.39 -7.26
CA THR A 265 13.76 -17.10 -7.66
C THR A 265 13.00 -18.34 -8.10
N SER A 266 13.63 -19.52 -8.05
CA SER A 266 12.99 -20.81 -8.27
C SER A 266 13.58 -21.85 -7.34
N ALA A 267 12.73 -22.70 -6.77
CA ALA A 267 13.09 -23.72 -5.80
C ALA A 267 12.21 -24.97 -5.96
N GLY A 268 12.73 -26.12 -5.57
CA GLY A 268 11.99 -27.36 -5.46
C GLY A 268 11.82 -27.82 -4.03
N LEU A 269 11.20 -28.97 -3.83
CA LEU A 269 10.97 -29.57 -2.52
C LEU A 269 12.31 -29.76 -1.77
N ASN A 270 12.37 -29.34 -0.52
CA ASN A 270 13.54 -29.31 0.38
C ASN A 270 14.61 -28.27 0.07
N ASP A 271 14.51 -27.51 -1.02
CA ASP A 271 15.41 -26.38 -1.27
C ASP A 271 15.20 -25.26 -0.24
N THR A 272 16.24 -24.45 -0.05
CA THR A 272 16.19 -23.25 0.80
C THR A 272 16.35 -22.01 -0.06
N VAL A 273 15.56 -20.98 0.25
CA VAL A 273 15.62 -19.66 -0.37
C VAL A 273 15.89 -18.62 0.70
N THR A 274 16.59 -17.53 0.33
CA THR A 274 16.86 -16.41 1.22
C THR A 274 16.04 -15.21 0.82
N TYR A 275 15.23 -14.68 1.74
CA TYR A 275 14.54 -13.41 1.59
C TYR A 275 15.41 -12.27 2.11
N THR A 276 15.39 -11.16 1.39
CA THR A 276 16.04 -9.90 1.79
C THR A 276 15.02 -8.77 1.68
N VAL A 277 14.80 -8.05 2.79
CA VAL A 277 13.88 -6.91 2.85
C VAL A 277 14.65 -5.70 3.36
N VAL A 278 14.58 -4.59 2.60
CA VAL A 278 15.29 -3.35 2.91
C VAL A 278 14.29 -2.21 3.06
N LEU A 279 14.33 -1.52 4.19
CA LEU A 279 13.68 -0.23 4.36
C LEU A 279 14.74 0.86 4.30
N ASN A 280 14.61 1.79 3.35
CA ASN A 280 15.41 3.00 3.25
C ASN A 280 14.65 4.18 3.87
N ASN A 281 15.31 4.92 4.74
CA ASN A 281 14.87 6.18 5.29
C ASN A 281 15.73 7.31 4.71
N THR A 282 15.19 8.08 3.77
CA THR A 282 15.88 9.23 3.16
C THR A 282 15.53 10.55 3.84
N SER A 283 14.67 10.52 4.87
CA SER A 283 14.40 11.69 5.72
C SER A 283 15.58 11.96 6.66
N ALA A 284 15.66 13.18 7.17
CA ALA A 284 16.61 13.52 8.23
C ALA A 284 16.19 12.96 9.61
N ASN A 285 14.94 12.55 9.76
CA ASN A 285 14.35 12.10 11.03
C ASN A 285 14.57 10.62 11.28
N THR A 286 14.79 10.25 12.54
CA THR A 286 14.82 8.84 12.96
C THR A 286 13.40 8.25 12.96
N LEU A 287 13.25 7.03 12.43
CA LEU A 287 12.03 6.25 12.56
C LEU A 287 12.10 5.44 13.85
N SER A 288 11.22 5.73 14.78
CA SER A 288 11.22 5.08 16.10
C SER A 288 10.15 4.00 16.21
N ASN A 289 10.26 3.18 17.28
CA ASN A 289 9.35 2.06 17.53
C ASN A 289 9.22 1.11 16.32
N ALA A 290 10.33 0.86 15.64
CA ALA A 290 10.32 0.09 14.41
C ALA A 290 10.00 -1.39 14.68
N THR A 291 9.17 -1.97 13.82
CA THR A 291 8.74 -3.37 13.87
C THR A 291 8.84 -4.00 12.49
N PHE A 292 8.94 -5.32 12.45
CA PHE A 292 8.98 -6.10 11.22
C PHE A 292 8.11 -7.35 11.34
N VAL A 293 7.45 -7.72 10.24
CA VAL A 293 6.76 -9.00 10.08
C VAL A 293 6.78 -9.42 8.60
N ASP A 294 6.93 -10.71 8.37
CA ASP A 294 6.89 -11.33 7.04
C ASP A 294 6.28 -12.73 7.17
N LYS A 295 4.98 -12.84 6.96
CA LYS A 295 4.27 -14.11 7.04
C LYS A 295 4.53 -14.92 5.78
N LEU A 296 5.30 -15.97 5.93
CA LEU A 296 5.61 -16.87 4.83
C LEU A 296 4.35 -17.49 4.24
N PRO A 297 4.25 -17.57 2.90
CA PRO A 297 3.15 -18.23 2.22
C PRO A 297 3.19 -19.75 2.40
N ALA A 298 2.08 -20.41 2.06
CA ALA A 298 1.98 -21.88 2.11
C ALA A 298 3.09 -22.55 1.28
N GLY A 299 3.62 -23.64 1.80
CA GLY A 299 4.72 -24.39 1.18
C GLY A 299 6.11 -23.99 1.65
N LEU A 300 6.23 -22.87 2.37
CA LEU A 300 7.49 -22.42 2.97
C LEU A 300 7.45 -22.49 4.50
N GLU A 301 8.57 -22.85 5.09
CA GLU A 301 8.80 -22.84 6.53
C GLU A 301 10.07 -22.06 6.85
N TYR A 302 10.02 -21.19 7.85
CA TYR A 302 11.17 -20.43 8.32
C TYR A 302 12.27 -21.37 8.82
N VAL A 303 13.52 -21.13 8.42
CA VAL A 303 14.67 -21.85 8.96
C VAL A 303 15.13 -21.15 10.24
N PRO A 304 14.96 -21.78 11.42
CA PRO A 304 15.25 -21.12 12.70
C PRO A 304 16.69 -20.60 12.81
N ASN A 305 16.86 -19.44 13.46
CA ASN A 305 18.13 -18.76 13.71
C ASN A 305 18.88 -18.25 12.45
N THR A 306 18.22 -18.16 11.31
CA THR A 306 18.80 -17.55 10.09
C THR A 306 18.50 -16.06 9.97
N LEU A 307 17.52 -15.55 10.76
CA LEU A 307 17.15 -14.15 10.70
C LEU A 307 18.28 -13.24 11.20
N SER A 308 18.65 -12.28 10.38
CA SER A 308 19.61 -11.24 10.72
C SER A 308 19.07 -9.85 10.39
N ILE A 309 19.53 -8.85 11.15
CA ILE A 309 19.26 -7.43 10.93
C ILE A 309 20.61 -6.74 10.73
N ASN A 310 20.79 -6.08 9.58
CA ASN A 310 22.06 -5.46 9.19
C ASN A 310 23.26 -6.41 9.32
N GLY A 311 23.04 -7.69 8.98
CA GLY A 311 24.05 -8.76 9.08
C GLY A 311 24.31 -9.28 10.50
N GLN A 312 23.61 -8.78 11.52
CA GLN A 312 23.70 -9.29 12.89
C GLN A 312 22.54 -10.24 13.19
N ALA A 313 22.86 -11.45 13.66
CA ALA A 313 21.84 -12.44 13.99
C ALA A 313 20.88 -11.95 15.08
N LYS A 314 19.58 -12.09 14.86
CA LYS A 314 18.51 -11.80 15.83
C LYS A 314 17.99 -13.11 16.41
N ALA A 315 18.63 -13.60 17.45
CA ALA A 315 18.26 -14.87 18.08
C ALA A 315 16.82 -14.87 18.59
N GLY A 316 16.09 -15.97 18.31
CA GLY A 316 14.72 -16.18 18.78
C GLY A 316 13.65 -15.38 18.02
N ALA A 317 14.01 -14.58 17.01
CA ALA A 317 13.04 -13.93 16.15
C ALA A 317 12.51 -14.90 15.07
N ASP A 318 11.22 -14.79 14.80
CA ASP A 318 10.53 -15.52 13.75
C ASP A 318 9.84 -14.48 12.84
N PRO A 319 10.12 -14.44 11.53
CA PRO A 319 9.52 -13.48 10.62
C PRO A 319 8.00 -13.59 10.54
N ASN A 320 7.41 -14.76 10.78
CA ASN A 320 5.97 -14.96 10.80
C ASN A 320 5.25 -14.23 11.94
N THR A 321 6.01 -13.79 12.96
CA THR A 321 5.49 -13.06 14.12
C THR A 321 6.11 -11.67 14.16
N GLN A 322 5.29 -10.64 14.33
CA GLN A 322 5.81 -9.28 14.45
C GLN A 322 6.76 -9.15 15.63
N PHE A 323 7.92 -8.55 15.38
CA PHE A 323 8.92 -8.26 16.41
C PHE A 323 9.49 -6.84 16.25
N THR A 324 10.09 -6.33 17.33
CA THR A 324 10.73 -5.01 17.33
C THR A 324 12.14 -5.07 16.75
N ILE A 325 12.51 -4.05 16.02
CA ILE A 325 13.87 -3.77 15.55
C ILE A 325 14.34 -2.44 16.12
N ASP A 326 15.63 -2.17 16.02
CA ASP A 326 16.19 -0.89 16.49
C ASP A 326 15.64 0.27 15.64
N ASP A 327 15.64 1.47 16.23
CA ASP A 327 15.26 2.69 15.53
C ASP A 327 16.11 2.88 14.26
N ILE A 328 15.48 3.35 13.19
CA ILE A 328 16.14 3.53 11.89
C ILE A 328 16.57 4.98 11.76
N PRO A 329 17.87 5.28 11.75
CA PRO A 329 18.36 6.66 11.74
C PRO A 329 17.98 7.38 10.45
N GLY A 330 17.91 8.72 10.54
CA GLY A 330 17.76 9.56 9.37
C GLY A 330 18.89 9.34 8.35
N ASN A 331 18.57 9.36 7.05
CA ASN A 331 19.48 9.04 5.96
C ASN A 331 20.13 7.65 6.09
N GLY A 332 19.42 6.70 6.71
CA GLY A 332 19.87 5.34 6.97
C GLY A 332 18.98 4.28 6.35
N ASN A 333 19.35 3.04 6.55
CA ASN A 333 18.54 1.90 6.14
C ASN A 333 18.60 0.78 7.17
N VAL A 334 17.64 -0.15 7.06
CA VAL A 334 17.69 -1.43 7.75
C VAL A 334 17.48 -2.54 6.74
N THR A 335 18.29 -3.59 6.85
CA THR A 335 18.19 -4.81 6.04
C THR A 335 17.83 -5.97 6.93
N VAL A 336 16.74 -6.66 6.63
CA VAL A 336 16.36 -7.93 7.28
C VAL A 336 16.55 -9.05 6.27
N THR A 337 17.28 -10.10 6.68
CA THR A 337 17.45 -11.32 5.88
C THR A 337 17.08 -12.54 6.69
N PHE A 338 16.51 -13.55 6.03
CA PHE A 338 16.21 -14.85 6.65
C PHE A 338 16.02 -15.91 5.57
N ASP A 339 16.20 -17.18 5.97
CA ASP A 339 16.02 -18.31 5.09
C ASP A 339 14.66 -18.98 5.31
N ALA A 340 14.09 -19.48 4.21
CA ALA A 340 12.88 -20.28 4.20
C ALA A 340 13.11 -21.57 3.40
N LYS A 341 12.63 -22.70 3.95
CA LYS A 341 12.73 -24.01 3.33
C LYS A 341 11.41 -24.36 2.65
N VAL A 342 11.48 -24.93 1.45
CA VAL A 342 10.33 -25.51 0.76
C VAL A 342 9.97 -26.85 1.42
N VAL A 343 8.81 -26.91 2.08
CA VAL A 343 8.33 -28.12 2.79
C VAL A 343 7.19 -28.84 2.07
N SER A 344 6.51 -28.13 1.18
CA SER A 344 5.51 -28.74 0.30
C SER A 344 5.39 -27.94 -1.01
N LEU A 345 4.94 -28.61 -2.07
CA LEU A 345 4.67 -27.95 -3.35
C LEU A 345 3.29 -27.29 -3.28
N PRO A 346 3.17 -25.99 -3.57
CA PRO A 346 1.87 -25.32 -3.66
C PRO A 346 1.11 -25.75 -4.92
N ASP A 347 -0.22 -25.58 -4.91
CA ASP A 347 -1.06 -25.92 -6.06
C ASP A 347 -0.67 -25.16 -7.35
N THR A 348 -0.21 -23.91 -7.17
CA THR A 348 0.35 -23.08 -8.24
C THR A 348 1.82 -22.80 -7.96
N PRO A 349 2.72 -22.98 -8.93
CA PRO A 349 4.15 -22.78 -8.70
C PRO A 349 4.52 -21.36 -8.29
N ARG A 350 3.83 -20.34 -8.81
CA ARG A 350 4.07 -18.95 -8.46
C ARG A 350 3.65 -18.66 -7.03
N THR A 351 4.55 -18.08 -6.26
CA THR A 351 4.36 -17.74 -4.86
C THR A 351 4.80 -16.31 -4.62
N ASP A 352 3.87 -15.45 -4.21
CA ASP A 352 4.14 -14.07 -3.83
C ASP A 352 4.19 -13.97 -2.29
N ASN A 353 5.15 -13.25 -1.75
CA ASN A 353 5.35 -13.06 -0.31
C ASN A 353 5.46 -11.58 0.02
N THR A 354 4.76 -11.08 1.05
CA THR A 354 4.72 -9.67 1.43
C THR A 354 5.25 -9.47 2.83
N ALA A 355 6.27 -8.62 2.96
CA ALA A 355 6.80 -8.15 4.24
C ALA A 355 6.21 -6.78 4.61
N GLN A 356 6.19 -6.47 5.90
CA GLN A 356 5.73 -5.19 6.43
C GLN A 356 6.70 -4.66 7.49
N PHE A 357 7.04 -3.37 7.38
CA PHE A 357 7.64 -2.57 8.44
C PHE A 357 6.59 -1.65 9.04
N GLY A 358 6.53 -1.59 10.38
CA GLY A 358 5.80 -0.58 11.12
C GLY A 358 6.78 0.34 11.83
N PHE A 359 6.51 1.64 11.94
CA PHE A 359 7.33 2.60 12.66
C PHE A 359 6.57 3.88 12.99
N SER A 360 7.10 4.67 13.92
CA SER A 360 6.62 6.00 14.23
C SER A 360 7.45 7.04 13.50
N TYR A 361 6.78 8.01 12.87
CA TYR A 361 7.38 9.11 12.13
C TYR A 361 6.60 10.41 12.37
N THR A 362 7.32 11.53 12.48
CA THR A 362 6.75 12.85 12.68
C THR A 362 6.97 13.70 11.43
N PRO A 363 6.02 13.69 10.47
CA PRO A 363 6.18 14.43 9.21
C PRO A 363 6.02 15.93 9.34
N ILE A 364 5.36 16.40 10.42
CA ILE A 364 5.14 17.80 10.72
C ILE A 364 5.95 18.16 11.96
N SER A 365 6.86 19.12 11.85
CA SER A 365 7.70 19.57 12.97
C SER A 365 6.86 20.04 14.15
N GLY A 366 7.12 19.48 15.34
CA GLY A 366 6.32 19.76 16.54
C GLY A 366 4.91 19.15 16.53
N GLY A 367 4.54 18.41 15.49
CA GLY A 367 3.29 17.67 15.40
C GLY A 367 3.33 16.33 16.11
N GLN A 368 2.21 15.61 16.05
CA GLN A 368 2.10 14.26 16.60
C GLN A 368 2.84 13.24 15.71
N ALA A 369 3.53 12.29 16.35
CA ALA A 369 4.08 11.14 15.64
C ALA A 369 2.95 10.26 15.12
N GLN A 370 3.08 9.82 13.88
CA GLN A 370 2.15 8.90 13.23
C GLN A 370 2.77 7.51 13.15
N THR A 371 1.95 6.48 13.41
CA THR A 371 2.37 5.11 13.13
C THR A 371 2.08 4.81 11.67
N LEU A 372 3.13 4.45 10.94
CA LEU A 372 3.06 4.08 9.53
C LEU A 372 3.39 2.60 9.37
N ASN A 373 2.72 1.97 8.41
CA ASN A 373 3.01 0.60 7.98
C ASN A 373 3.32 0.61 6.49
N LEU A 374 4.51 0.13 6.12
CA LEU A 374 4.92 0.01 4.73
C LEU A 374 5.12 -1.46 4.39
N SER A 375 4.49 -1.90 3.31
CA SER A 375 4.58 -3.27 2.83
C SER A 375 5.32 -3.33 1.50
N SER A 376 5.99 -4.43 1.25
CA SER A 376 6.59 -4.74 -0.05
C SER A 376 6.48 -6.23 -0.33
N THR A 377 6.03 -6.53 -1.54
CA THR A 377 6.10 -7.87 -2.13
C THR A 377 7.37 -7.97 -2.98
N GLU A 378 7.97 -9.15 -3.11
CA GLU A 378 9.17 -9.29 -3.93
C GLU A 378 8.92 -8.87 -5.39
N ALA A 379 9.88 -8.14 -5.95
CA ALA A 379 9.82 -7.65 -7.33
C ALA A 379 9.80 -8.80 -8.36
N ASN A 380 10.46 -9.92 -8.04
CA ASN A 380 10.45 -11.15 -8.81
C ASN A 380 9.84 -12.25 -7.93
N PRO A 381 8.68 -12.82 -8.29
CA PRO A 381 8.03 -13.85 -7.50
C PRO A 381 8.90 -15.10 -7.40
N LEU A 382 8.77 -15.83 -6.30
CA LEU A 382 9.36 -17.14 -6.15
C LEU A 382 8.49 -18.17 -6.90
N TYR A 383 9.13 -19.06 -7.69
CA TYR A 383 8.48 -20.22 -8.29
C TYR A 383 8.87 -21.49 -7.55
N ILE A 384 7.93 -22.12 -6.88
CA ILE A 384 8.10 -23.40 -6.19
C ILE A 384 7.51 -24.51 -7.06
N GLY A 385 8.38 -25.26 -7.73
CA GLY A 385 7.91 -26.24 -8.69
C GLY A 385 8.82 -27.44 -8.86
N ASP A 386 8.25 -28.63 -8.77
CA ASP A 386 8.90 -29.89 -9.17
C ASP A 386 7.92 -30.76 -9.95
N ALA A 387 8.41 -31.47 -10.97
CA ALA A 387 7.76 -32.66 -11.45
C ALA A 387 8.29 -33.86 -10.63
N VAL A 388 7.40 -34.67 -10.10
CA VAL A 388 7.77 -35.78 -9.20
C VAL A 388 7.25 -37.09 -9.77
N ILE A 389 8.16 -37.89 -10.34
CA ILE A 389 7.88 -39.23 -10.81
C ILE A 389 8.79 -40.22 -10.06
N GLY A 390 8.40 -40.54 -8.84
CA GLY A 390 9.14 -41.46 -7.95
C GLY A 390 8.52 -42.85 -7.93
N SER A 391 8.98 -43.71 -7.03
CA SER A 391 8.55 -45.12 -6.94
C SER A 391 7.05 -45.36 -6.71
N THR A 392 6.32 -44.34 -6.24
CA THR A 392 4.86 -44.38 -6.11
C THR A 392 4.12 -43.94 -7.39
N ASN A 393 4.82 -43.24 -8.27
CA ASN A 393 4.31 -42.64 -9.50
C ASN A 393 4.82 -43.33 -10.77
N PHE A 394 5.77 -44.24 -10.61
CA PHE A 394 6.36 -45.05 -11.68
C PHE A 394 6.41 -46.49 -11.20
N THR A 395 5.50 -47.33 -11.71
CA THR A 395 5.36 -48.72 -11.28
C THR A 395 5.27 -49.63 -12.48
N LYS A 396 5.86 -50.82 -12.36
CA LYS A 396 5.80 -51.85 -13.38
C LYS A 396 5.23 -53.12 -12.79
N THR A 397 4.28 -53.73 -13.49
CA THR A 397 3.64 -54.99 -13.10
C THR A 397 3.66 -56.00 -14.23
N ALA A 398 3.85 -57.27 -13.89
CA ALA A 398 3.62 -58.38 -14.78
C ALA A 398 2.24 -58.99 -14.48
N GLY A 399 1.45 -59.24 -15.49
CA GLY A 399 0.10 -59.81 -15.34
C GLY A 399 0.10 -61.31 -14.96
N THR A 400 1.28 -61.92 -14.88
CA THR A 400 1.45 -63.30 -14.39
C THR A 400 2.75 -63.42 -13.60
N GLN A 401 2.78 -64.33 -12.64
CA GLN A 401 3.96 -64.61 -11.81
C GLN A 401 4.67 -65.89 -12.28
N SER A 402 4.12 -66.61 -13.28
CA SER A 402 4.72 -67.82 -13.87
C SER A 402 4.36 -67.90 -15.33
N ALA A 403 5.31 -68.36 -16.16
CA ALA A 403 5.13 -68.52 -17.58
C ALA A 403 5.99 -69.71 -18.09
N LYS A 404 5.60 -70.30 -19.20
CA LYS A 404 6.32 -71.31 -19.91
C LYS A 404 6.81 -70.78 -21.26
N VAL A 405 7.73 -71.49 -21.89
CA VAL A 405 8.08 -71.22 -23.28
C VAL A 405 6.84 -71.33 -24.16
N GLY A 406 6.59 -70.28 -24.94
CA GLY A 406 5.39 -70.13 -25.78
C GLY A 406 4.29 -69.29 -25.15
N ASP A 407 4.36 -68.95 -23.83
CA ASP A 407 3.39 -68.06 -23.17
C ASP A 407 3.72 -66.59 -23.45
N GLU A 408 2.69 -65.74 -23.43
CA GLU A 408 2.80 -64.31 -23.51
C GLU A 408 2.63 -63.73 -22.12
N ILE A 409 3.60 -62.88 -21.66
CA ILE A 409 3.57 -62.18 -20.38
C ILE A 409 3.09 -60.75 -20.63
N PRO A 410 1.92 -60.36 -20.12
CA PRO A 410 1.50 -58.98 -20.21
C PRO A 410 2.24 -58.14 -19.15
N TYR A 411 2.76 -56.99 -19.56
CA TYR A 411 3.36 -55.98 -18.71
C TYR A 411 2.54 -54.69 -18.78
N THR A 412 2.42 -54.00 -17.64
CA THR A 412 1.86 -52.68 -17.56
C THR A 412 2.81 -51.78 -16.74
N ILE A 413 3.15 -50.64 -17.29
CA ILE A 413 3.94 -49.60 -16.64
C ILE A 413 3.05 -48.37 -16.45
N ALA A 414 2.78 -48.01 -15.21
CA ALA A 414 2.00 -46.81 -14.87
C ALA A 414 2.94 -45.67 -14.56
N ILE A 415 2.68 -44.50 -15.15
CA ILE A 415 3.48 -43.29 -15.01
C ILE A 415 2.55 -42.14 -14.66
N SER A 416 2.76 -41.50 -13.53
CA SER A 416 2.05 -40.28 -13.14
C SER A 416 3.00 -39.24 -12.58
N ASN A 417 2.61 -37.95 -12.68
CA ASN A 417 3.37 -36.86 -12.14
C ASN A 417 2.70 -36.37 -10.84
N GLY A 418 3.33 -36.65 -9.71
CA GLY A 418 2.88 -36.23 -8.37
C GLY A 418 3.34 -34.84 -7.98
N GLY A 419 3.98 -34.10 -8.88
CA GLY A 419 4.44 -32.74 -8.67
C GLY A 419 3.37 -31.66 -8.97
N ASN A 420 3.82 -30.43 -9.17
CA ASN A 420 2.97 -29.27 -9.49
C ASN A 420 3.36 -28.56 -10.80
N VAL A 421 4.40 -29.04 -11.50
CA VAL A 421 4.79 -28.57 -12.83
C VAL A 421 4.81 -29.73 -13.80
N ASN A 422 4.69 -29.46 -15.10
CA ASN A 422 4.68 -30.45 -16.14
C ASN A 422 6.03 -31.17 -16.28
N ALA A 423 6.02 -32.49 -16.40
CA ALA A 423 7.18 -33.23 -16.86
C ALA A 423 7.22 -33.26 -18.40
N THR A 424 8.34 -32.87 -18.98
CA THR A 424 8.59 -32.82 -20.43
C THR A 424 9.69 -33.81 -20.80
N ASN A 425 9.82 -34.13 -22.08
CA ASN A 425 10.83 -35.06 -22.58
C ASN A 425 10.85 -36.35 -21.75
N VAL A 426 9.64 -36.89 -21.48
CA VAL A 426 9.48 -38.13 -20.71
C VAL A 426 9.88 -39.29 -21.57
N THR A 427 10.99 -39.94 -21.22
CA THR A 427 11.57 -41.07 -21.94
C THR A 427 11.56 -42.32 -21.05
N LEU A 428 10.86 -43.35 -21.49
CA LEU A 428 10.81 -44.66 -20.87
C LEU A 428 11.75 -45.61 -21.63
N THR A 429 12.67 -46.26 -20.92
CA THR A 429 13.54 -47.29 -21.45
C THR A 429 13.18 -48.62 -20.80
N ASP A 430 12.80 -49.61 -21.59
CA ASP A 430 12.39 -50.93 -21.12
C ASP A 430 12.94 -52.06 -22.04
N ALA A 431 14.12 -52.54 -21.74
CA ALA A 431 14.74 -53.62 -22.45
C ALA A 431 14.12 -54.95 -22.05
N LEU A 432 13.54 -55.66 -23.01
CA LEU A 432 12.98 -56.99 -22.76
C LEU A 432 14.02 -57.98 -22.21
N PRO A 433 13.64 -58.83 -21.26
CA PRO A 433 14.56 -59.84 -20.73
C PRO A 433 15.09 -60.76 -21.80
N PRO A 434 16.34 -61.25 -21.70
CA PRO A 434 16.89 -62.24 -22.62
C PRO A 434 16.00 -63.46 -22.75
N GLY A 435 15.76 -63.91 -23.99
CA GLY A 435 14.88 -65.06 -24.28
C GLY A 435 13.41 -64.68 -24.48
N THR A 436 13.09 -63.36 -24.50
CA THR A 436 11.74 -62.91 -24.84
C THR A 436 11.76 -61.92 -26.02
N THR A 437 10.63 -61.84 -26.72
CA THR A 437 10.41 -60.84 -27.80
C THR A 437 9.08 -60.14 -27.64
N LEU A 438 9.02 -58.89 -28.08
CA LEU A 438 7.77 -58.10 -28.10
C LEU A 438 6.76 -58.79 -29.04
N VAL A 439 5.54 -59.00 -28.57
CA VAL A 439 4.42 -59.42 -29.39
C VAL A 439 4.01 -58.29 -30.32
N ALA A 440 3.98 -58.56 -31.64
CA ALA A 440 3.60 -57.49 -32.59
C ALA A 440 2.25 -56.88 -32.24
N ASP A 441 2.12 -55.55 -32.44
CA ASP A 441 0.90 -54.75 -32.22
C ASP A 441 0.33 -54.84 -30.79
N SER A 442 1.11 -55.32 -29.81
CA SER A 442 0.67 -55.42 -28.41
C SER A 442 0.95 -54.14 -27.58
N LEU A 443 1.79 -53.21 -28.08
CA LEU A 443 2.11 -51.97 -27.37
C LEU A 443 0.96 -51.00 -27.48
N THR A 444 0.50 -50.53 -26.33
CA THR A 444 -0.51 -49.48 -26.21
C THR A 444 -0.07 -48.46 -25.18
N VAL A 445 -0.33 -47.18 -25.42
CA VAL A 445 -0.08 -46.10 -24.49
C VAL A 445 -1.38 -45.32 -24.33
N THR A 446 -1.95 -45.36 -23.12
CA THR A 446 -3.28 -44.81 -22.88
C THR A 446 -3.30 -44.00 -21.60
N ASN A 447 -4.15 -42.99 -21.54
CA ASN A 447 -4.50 -42.35 -20.29
C ASN A 447 -5.34 -43.33 -19.47
N LYS A 448 -4.91 -43.65 -18.27
CA LYS A 448 -5.53 -44.65 -17.39
C LYS A 448 -6.99 -44.35 -17.05
N GLN A 449 -7.31 -43.09 -16.84
CA GLN A 449 -8.64 -42.68 -16.41
C GLN A 449 -9.65 -42.66 -17.55
N THR A 450 -9.24 -42.21 -18.74
CA THR A 450 -10.14 -42.01 -19.88
C THR A 450 -10.09 -43.14 -20.90
N GLY A 451 -9.02 -43.94 -20.88
CA GLY A 451 -8.74 -44.95 -21.89
C GLY A 451 -8.34 -44.37 -23.27
N ALA A 452 -8.18 -43.04 -23.35
CA ALA A 452 -7.77 -42.36 -24.58
C ALA A 452 -6.30 -42.66 -24.92
N ASN A 453 -5.99 -42.83 -26.21
CA ASN A 453 -4.61 -42.98 -26.65
C ASN A 453 -3.78 -41.73 -26.31
N VAL A 454 -2.54 -41.96 -25.87
CA VAL A 454 -1.54 -40.92 -25.64
C VAL A 454 -0.52 -40.99 -26.77
N ASP A 455 -0.17 -39.84 -27.34
CA ASP A 455 0.81 -39.76 -28.43
C ASP A 455 2.23 -40.05 -27.93
N TYR A 456 2.93 -40.90 -28.64
CA TYR A 456 4.30 -41.30 -28.34
C TYR A 456 5.10 -41.59 -29.61
N THR A 457 6.42 -41.54 -29.47
CA THR A 457 7.33 -42.14 -30.46
C THR A 457 8.00 -43.34 -29.83
N TRP A 458 8.20 -44.37 -30.64
CA TRP A 458 8.88 -45.61 -30.25
C TRP A 458 10.03 -45.87 -31.19
N ASP A 459 11.25 -45.97 -30.67
CA ASP A 459 12.34 -46.53 -31.44
C ASP A 459 12.45 -48.04 -31.17
N LEU A 460 12.73 -48.83 -32.20
CA LEU A 460 12.76 -50.28 -32.13
C LEU A 460 13.82 -50.83 -31.17
N ALA A 461 14.63 -49.99 -30.53
CA ALA A 461 15.72 -50.35 -29.63
C ALA A 461 15.35 -50.28 -28.15
N SER A 462 14.09 -49.96 -27.77
CA SER A 462 13.57 -49.94 -26.40
C SER A 462 13.31 -48.60 -25.76
N GLU A 463 13.32 -47.50 -26.52
CA GLU A 463 12.99 -46.16 -26.01
C GLU A 463 11.60 -45.72 -26.45
N LEU A 464 10.75 -45.36 -25.48
CA LEU A 464 9.45 -44.75 -25.71
C LEU A 464 9.48 -43.32 -25.20
N ASN A 465 9.19 -42.36 -26.07
CA ASN A 465 9.13 -40.94 -25.72
C ASN A 465 7.68 -40.45 -25.79
N LEU A 466 7.15 -39.92 -24.70
CA LEU A 466 5.86 -39.22 -24.73
C LEU A 466 6.00 -37.93 -25.54
N THR A 467 5.11 -37.74 -26.52
CA THR A 467 5.13 -36.55 -27.39
C THR A 467 4.69 -35.30 -26.64
N ASN A 468 3.75 -35.46 -25.72
CA ASN A 468 3.20 -34.38 -24.93
C ASN A 468 3.73 -34.39 -23.48
N ALA A 469 3.77 -33.23 -22.85
CA ALA A 469 4.14 -33.13 -21.45
C ALA A 469 3.17 -33.91 -20.54
N LEU A 470 3.72 -34.64 -19.56
CA LEU A 470 2.94 -35.31 -18.53
C LEU A 470 2.56 -34.28 -17.45
N GLN A 471 1.27 -33.92 -17.44
CA GLN A 471 0.75 -32.94 -16.49
C GLN A 471 0.65 -33.52 -15.07
N PRO A 472 0.68 -32.63 -14.03
CA PRO A 472 0.44 -33.05 -12.66
C PRO A 472 -0.91 -33.73 -12.44
N GLY A 473 -0.94 -34.63 -11.46
CA GLY A 473 -2.14 -35.27 -10.94
C GLY A 473 -2.45 -36.65 -11.57
N THR A 474 -3.14 -37.46 -10.79
CA THR A 474 -3.50 -38.84 -11.14
C THR A 474 -4.46 -38.95 -12.34
N ALA A 475 -5.21 -37.90 -12.64
CA ALA A 475 -6.07 -37.86 -13.83
C ALA A 475 -5.28 -37.92 -15.14
N ASN A 476 -3.99 -37.61 -15.10
CA ASN A 476 -3.09 -37.61 -16.25
C ASN A 476 -2.16 -38.82 -16.25
N GLU A 477 -2.43 -39.85 -15.43
CA GLU A 477 -1.66 -41.09 -15.39
C GLU A 477 -1.70 -41.80 -16.73
N VAL A 478 -0.53 -42.26 -17.20
CA VAL A 478 -0.33 -42.96 -18.46
C VAL A 478 0.02 -44.41 -18.18
N ASP A 479 -0.72 -45.33 -18.78
CA ASP A 479 -0.42 -46.76 -18.80
C ASP A 479 0.24 -47.14 -20.12
N VAL A 480 1.46 -47.65 -20.04
CA VAL A 480 2.17 -48.30 -21.15
C VAL A 480 2.01 -49.81 -20.98
N SER A 481 1.26 -50.45 -21.87
CA SER A 481 0.98 -51.89 -21.80
C SER A 481 1.50 -52.59 -23.04
N TYR A 482 2.11 -53.77 -22.85
CA TYR A 482 2.60 -54.61 -23.94
C TYR A 482 2.65 -56.07 -23.50
N ARG A 483 2.85 -57.01 -24.48
CA ARG A 483 3.05 -58.42 -24.21
C ARG A 483 4.42 -58.89 -24.71
N ALA A 484 5.09 -59.74 -23.91
CA ALA A 484 6.37 -60.35 -24.24
C ALA A 484 6.19 -61.82 -24.37
N LEU A 485 6.55 -62.42 -25.55
CA LEU A 485 6.52 -63.83 -25.81
C LEU A 485 7.79 -64.46 -25.23
N VAL A 486 7.65 -65.53 -24.47
CA VAL A 486 8.76 -66.36 -23.96
C VAL A 486 9.22 -67.35 -25.04
N ASN A 487 10.39 -67.09 -25.64
CA ASN A 487 10.96 -67.94 -26.69
C ASN A 487 11.85 -69.07 -26.14
N THR A 488 12.59 -68.73 -25.07
CA THR A 488 13.52 -69.70 -24.43
C THR A 488 13.46 -69.52 -22.90
N ALA A 489 13.65 -70.63 -22.17
CA ALA A 489 13.74 -70.56 -20.72
C ALA A 489 15.01 -69.81 -20.30
N PRO A 490 14.91 -68.80 -19.37
CA PRO A 490 16.07 -68.08 -18.90
C PRO A 490 16.97 -68.90 -17.99
N VAL A 491 18.25 -68.54 -17.92
CA VAL A 491 19.17 -69.17 -16.97
C VAL A 491 18.67 -68.83 -15.54
N GLY A 492 18.47 -69.91 -14.73
CA GLY A 492 17.93 -69.76 -13.37
C GLY A 492 16.40 -69.72 -13.29
N ASN A 493 15.68 -69.91 -14.38
CA ASN A 493 14.21 -69.95 -14.44
C ASN A 493 13.48 -68.70 -13.93
N THR A 494 14.16 -67.56 -13.94
CA THR A 494 13.58 -66.31 -13.54
C THR A 494 13.77 -65.23 -14.62
N LEU A 495 12.70 -64.53 -14.99
CA LEU A 495 12.73 -63.41 -15.89
C LEU A 495 12.59 -62.14 -15.02
N THR A 496 13.58 -61.27 -15.09
CA THR A 496 13.52 -59.93 -14.48
C THR A 496 13.44 -58.88 -15.58
N ASN A 497 12.43 -58.04 -15.54
CA ASN A 497 12.22 -56.99 -16.53
C ASN A 497 12.19 -55.65 -15.79
N THR A 498 13.17 -54.77 -16.08
CA THR A 498 13.35 -53.45 -15.41
C THR A 498 13.11 -52.36 -16.42
N ALA A 499 12.27 -51.40 -16.03
CA ALA A 499 12.05 -50.18 -16.78
C ALA A 499 12.75 -49.00 -16.07
N ASN A 500 13.30 -48.07 -16.86
CA ASN A 500 13.88 -46.82 -16.39
C ASN A 500 13.16 -45.67 -17.05
N LEU A 501 13.10 -44.55 -16.35
CA LEU A 501 12.46 -43.34 -16.82
C LEU A 501 13.41 -42.14 -16.66
N SER A 502 13.41 -41.25 -17.63
CA SER A 502 14.01 -39.93 -17.51
C SER A 502 13.02 -38.86 -17.94
N TYR A 503 13.11 -37.69 -17.36
CA TYR A 503 12.24 -36.59 -17.69
C TYR A 503 12.90 -35.24 -17.34
N GLN A 504 12.35 -34.16 -17.89
CA GLN A 504 12.78 -32.79 -17.62
C GLN A 504 11.59 -31.94 -17.17
N TYR A 505 11.86 -30.87 -16.49
CA TYR A 505 10.83 -29.87 -16.12
C TYR A 505 11.45 -28.51 -15.88
N GLN A 506 10.62 -27.46 -15.95
CA GLN A 506 10.98 -26.08 -15.59
C GLN A 506 10.24 -25.68 -14.32
N ARG A 507 10.93 -25.13 -13.34
CA ARG A 507 10.34 -24.59 -12.11
C ARG A 507 9.66 -23.24 -12.36
N ASN A 508 10.30 -22.40 -13.15
CA ASN A 508 9.83 -21.07 -13.53
C ASN A 508 9.57 -21.03 -15.05
N PRO A 509 8.33 -20.77 -15.49
CA PRO A 509 8.00 -20.74 -16.93
C PRO A 509 8.74 -19.61 -17.68
N ASN A 510 9.27 -18.61 -16.97
CA ASN A 510 10.02 -17.51 -17.57
C ASN A 510 11.54 -17.75 -17.58
N ASP A 511 12.02 -18.85 -16.98
CA ASP A 511 13.41 -19.25 -16.95
C ASP A 511 13.59 -20.52 -17.81
N PRO A 512 14.39 -20.50 -18.88
CA PRO A 512 14.60 -21.67 -19.73
C PRO A 512 15.36 -22.81 -19.07
N THR A 513 15.87 -22.61 -17.85
CA THR A 513 16.62 -23.63 -17.12
C THR A 513 15.74 -24.85 -16.83
N THR A 514 16.18 -26.02 -17.27
CA THR A 514 15.50 -27.30 -17.04
C THR A 514 16.21 -28.13 -15.99
N VAL A 515 15.42 -28.82 -15.17
CA VAL A 515 15.90 -29.84 -14.25
C VAL A 515 15.72 -31.21 -14.95
N THR A 516 16.75 -32.05 -14.92
CA THR A 516 16.68 -33.43 -15.45
C THR A 516 16.66 -34.41 -14.28
N GLN A 517 15.74 -35.36 -14.32
CA GLN A 517 15.57 -36.41 -13.31
C GLN A 517 15.51 -37.80 -13.96
N THR A 518 15.92 -38.80 -13.21
CA THR A 518 15.79 -40.20 -13.58
C THR A 518 15.02 -40.95 -12.50
N GLY A 519 14.02 -41.73 -12.90
CA GLY A 519 13.28 -42.66 -12.04
C GLY A 519 13.67 -44.09 -12.34
N THR A 520 13.79 -44.93 -11.32
CA THR A 520 14.07 -46.38 -11.46
C THR A 520 13.00 -47.19 -10.74
#